data_bdaecbc51defd8cb80917045154eaa20
#
_entry.id   bdaecbc51defd8cb80917045154eaa20
#
_cell.length_a   1.000
_cell.length_b   1.000
_cell.length_c   1.000
_cell.angle_alpha   90.00
_cell.angle_beta   90.00
_cell.angle_gamma   90.00
#
_symmetry.space_group_name_H-M   'P 1'
#
loop_
_entity.id
_entity.type
_entity.pdbx_description
1 polymer ?
#
loop_
_entity_poly.entity_id
_entity_poly.type
_entity_poly.pdbx_seq_one_letter_code
_entity_poly.pdbx_strand_id
1 'polypeptide(L)'
;MKEKSIKLNFIMNIILTMSSFIFPVITFPYVSRILLPEGTGKVAFATSLISYFSMFAQLGIPTYGIRACAKVRDNRNELSKTVHELLIVNLGMCVISYVALFMALRYVPRLAEDKSLYVIMSFTIVLTSIGMEWLYKALEQYTYITCRSVIFKFIALIAMFLLVHEKSDYIIYGGITIFASSASSVLNLINAHKYIDLKPIEITISNSILNQYVYSLRWRVQLRFIPIWIMLCLALWLQIWMLDITMQQ
;
A
#
# COMPACT_ATOMS: atom_id res chain seq x y z
N MET A 1 -18.73 19.73 11.62
CA MET A 1 -17.42 19.97 10.94
C MET A 1 -17.59 21.04 9.87
N LYS A 2 -16.61 21.99 9.70
CA LYS A 2 -16.66 22.96 8.58
C LYS A 2 -16.68 22.22 7.26
N GLU A 3 -17.64 22.52 6.39
CA GLU A 3 -17.64 22.00 5.01
C GLU A 3 -16.34 22.41 4.32
N LYS A 4 -15.56 21.42 3.93
CA LYS A 4 -14.33 21.65 3.17
C LYS A 4 -14.68 21.84 1.71
N SER A 5 -14.04 22.83 1.09
CA SER A 5 -14.25 23.09 -0.34
C SER A 5 -13.93 21.85 -1.18
N ILE A 6 -14.91 21.34 -1.90
CA ILE A 6 -14.79 20.21 -2.84
C ILE A 6 -13.66 20.47 -3.83
N LYS A 7 -13.54 21.71 -4.31
CA LYS A 7 -12.47 22.14 -5.24
C LYS A 7 -11.07 21.93 -4.63
N LEU A 8 -10.90 22.32 -3.34
CA LEU A 8 -9.61 22.14 -2.65
C LEU A 8 -9.26 20.66 -2.48
N ASN A 9 -10.22 19.83 -2.07
CA ASN A 9 -10.04 18.41 -1.91
C ASN A 9 -9.67 17.74 -3.24
N PHE A 10 -10.29 18.15 -4.33
CA PHE A 10 -9.99 17.67 -5.69
C PHE A 10 -8.56 18.02 -6.10
N ILE A 11 -8.15 19.29 -5.94
CA ILE A 11 -6.79 19.75 -6.26
C ILE A 11 -5.75 18.99 -5.41
N MET A 12 -5.99 18.84 -4.10
CA MET A 12 -5.09 18.11 -3.22
C MET A 12 -4.96 16.63 -3.61
N ASN A 13 -6.05 15.98 -4.02
CA ASN A 13 -6.00 14.61 -4.52
C ASN A 13 -5.21 14.49 -5.83
N ILE A 14 -5.32 15.46 -6.74
CA ILE A 14 -4.49 15.51 -7.95
C ILE A 14 -3.01 15.65 -7.57
N ILE A 15 -2.65 16.58 -6.68
CA ILE A 15 -1.27 16.77 -6.24
C ILE A 15 -0.72 15.48 -5.61
N LEU A 16 -1.52 14.81 -4.77
CA LEU A 16 -1.14 13.53 -4.16
C LEU A 16 -0.85 12.47 -5.21
N THR A 17 -1.72 12.35 -6.20
CA THR A 17 -1.58 11.38 -7.29
C THR A 17 -0.38 11.71 -8.17
N MET A 18 -0.24 12.98 -8.60
CA MET A 18 0.90 13.43 -9.42
C MET A 18 2.24 13.21 -8.71
N SER A 19 2.31 13.49 -7.39
CA SER A 19 3.52 13.24 -6.61
C SER A 19 3.94 11.77 -6.62
N SER A 20 2.99 10.84 -6.76
CA SER A 20 3.27 9.41 -6.81
C SER A 20 3.87 8.95 -8.14
N PHE A 21 3.64 9.69 -9.21
CA PHE A 21 4.29 9.47 -10.51
C PHE A 21 5.61 10.23 -10.63
N ILE A 22 5.65 11.48 -10.17
CA ILE A 22 6.84 12.35 -10.30
C ILE A 22 8.02 11.78 -9.49
N PHE A 23 7.77 11.25 -8.29
CA PHE A 23 8.81 10.69 -7.45
C PHE A 23 9.61 9.57 -8.15
N PRO A 24 9.00 8.49 -8.67
CA PRO A 24 9.72 7.47 -9.44
C PRO A 24 10.42 8.01 -10.69
N VAL A 25 9.83 8.97 -11.40
CA VAL A 25 10.45 9.57 -12.61
C VAL A 25 11.77 10.26 -12.26
N ILE A 26 11.87 10.91 -11.11
CA ILE A 26 13.10 11.57 -10.66
C ILE A 26 14.11 10.54 -10.10
N THR A 27 13.63 9.58 -9.33
CA THR A 27 14.51 8.63 -8.62
C THR A 27 15.06 7.55 -9.52
N PHE A 28 14.26 7.03 -10.45
CA PHE A 28 14.64 5.88 -11.28
C PHE A 28 15.89 6.10 -12.13
N PRO A 29 16.08 7.24 -12.85
CA PRO A 29 17.28 7.47 -13.64
C PRO A 29 18.57 7.50 -12.80
N TYR A 30 18.50 8.02 -11.58
CA TYR A 30 19.63 8.04 -10.65
C TYR A 30 19.94 6.63 -10.13
N VAL A 31 18.94 5.98 -9.60
CA VAL A 31 19.07 4.66 -8.96
C VAL A 31 19.51 3.57 -9.97
N SER A 32 18.96 3.60 -11.18
CA SER A 32 19.32 2.63 -12.22
C SER A 32 20.79 2.72 -12.67
N ARG A 33 21.40 3.90 -12.58
CA ARG A 33 22.83 4.07 -12.87
C ARG A 33 23.74 3.54 -11.76
N ILE A 34 23.31 3.63 -10.50
CA ILE A 34 24.11 3.22 -9.34
C ILE A 34 23.92 1.73 -9.05
N LEU A 35 22.68 1.30 -8.86
CA LEU A 35 22.36 -0.08 -8.46
C LEU A 35 22.45 -1.06 -9.63
N LEU A 36 22.53 -0.57 -10.88
CA LEU A 36 22.50 -1.38 -12.10
C LEU A 36 21.20 -2.22 -12.21
N PRO A 37 20.99 -2.99 -13.31
CA PRO A 37 19.79 -3.81 -13.49
C PRO A 37 19.60 -4.87 -12.41
N GLU A 38 20.67 -5.40 -11.84
CA GLU A 38 20.61 -6.42 -10.79
C GLU A 38 19.99 -5.87 -9.51
N GLY A 39 20.54 -4.78 -8.95
CA GLY A 39 20.04 -4.19 -7.69
C GLY A 39 18.64 -3.60 -7.84
N THR A 40 18.37 -2.90 -8.95
CA THR A 40 17.03 -2.37 -9.24
C THR A 40 16.02 -3.49 -9.44
N GLY A 41 16.41 -4.60 -10.09
CA GLY A 41 15.57 -5.79 -10.28
C GLY A 41 15.20 -6.46 -8.95
N LYS A 42 16.17 -6.62 -8.03
CA LYS A 42 15.95 -7.17 -6.68
C LYS A 42 14.92 -6.34 -5.91
N VAL A 43 15.08 -5.01 -5.89
CA VAL A 43 14.15 -4.12 -5.18
C VAL A 43 12.77 -4.10 -5.85
N ALA A 44 12.69 -4.09 -7.18
CA ALA A 44 11.43 -4.13 -7.91
C ALA A 44 10.66 -5.43 -7.65
N PHE A 45 11.34 -6.57 -7.65
CA PHE A 45 10.75 -7.87 -7.33
C PHE A 45 10.26 -7.92 -5.89
N ALA A 46 11.08 -7.46 -4.93
CA ALA A 46 10.70 -7.40 -3.52
C ALA A 46 9.49 -6.47 -3.30
N THR A 47 9.48 -5.30 -3.95
CA THR A 47 8.34 -4.36 -3.90
C THR A 47 7.06 -5.02 -4.42
N SER A 48 7.14 -5.72 -5.54
CA SER A 48 6.00 -6.42 -6.12
C SER A 48 5.48 -7.52 -5.19
N LEU A 49 6.36 -8.36 -4.67
CA LEU A 49 6.01 -9.43 -3.74
C LEU A 49 5.33 -8.87 -2.48
N ILE A 50 5.94 -7.90 -1.82
CA ILE A 50 5.39 -7.26 -0.61
C ILE A 50 4.06 -6.55 -0.90
N SER A 51 3.89 -5.96 -2.09
CA SER A 51 2.63 -5.35 -2.50
C SER A 51 1.48 -6.37 -2.56
N TYR A 52 1.73 -7.60 -3.01
CA TYR A 52 0.72 -8.66 -2.97
C TYR A 52 0.33 -9.01 -1.52
N PHE A 53 1.31 -9.21 -0.65
CA PHE A 53 1.03 -9.49 0.77
C PHE A 53 0.32 -8.32 1.46
N SER A 54 0.71 -7.08 1.17
CA SER A 54 0.01 -5.88 1.66
C SER A 54 -1.42 -5.78 1.15
N MET A 55 -1.66 -6.18 -0.10
CA MET A 55 -3.00 -6.26 -0.66
C MET A 55 -3.85 -7.28 0.09
N PHE A 56 -3.32 -8.46 0.39
CA PHE A 56 -4.00 -9.46 1.20
C PHE A 56 -4.27 -8.97 2.63
N ALA A 57 -3.31 -8.31 3.27
CA ALA A 57 -3.49 -7.74 4.61
C ALA A 57 -4.61 -6.69 4.66
N GLN A 58 -4.78 -5.88 3.61
CA GLN A 58 -5.80 -4.82 3.58
C GLN A 58 -7.16 -5.26 3.05
N LEU A 59 -7.25 -6.31 2.27
CA LEU A 59 -8.42 -7.01 1.70
C LEU A 59 -9.73 -6.20 1.63
N GLY A 60 -9.74 -5.06 0.91
CA GLY A 60 -10.96 -4.26 0.70
C GLY A 60 -11.30 -3.26 1.81
N ILE A 61 -10.65 -3.31 2.98
CA ILE A 61 -10.82 -2.35 4.07
C ILE A 61 -10.69 -0.89 3.60
N PRO A 62 -9.71 -0.49 2.77
CA PRO A 62 -9.61 0.90 2.36
C PRO A 62 -10.87 1.42 1.66
N THR A 63 -11.54 0.61 0.83
CA THR A 63 -12.75 1.05 0.13
C THR A 63 -13.99 1.00 1.01
N TYR A 64 -14.12 -0.08 1.78
CA TYR A 64 -15.23 -0.23 2.73
C TYR A 64 -15.13 0.79 3.86
N GLY A 65 -13.93 0.97 4.44
CA GLY A 65 -13.68 1.91 5.52
C GLY A 65 -14.01 3.36 5.17
N ILE A 66 -13.67 3.80 3.93
CA ILE A 66 -14.08 5.14 3.47
C ILE A 66 -15.61 5.28 3.52
N ARG A 67 -16.34 4.31 3.00
CA ARG A 67 -17.82 4.35 2.95
C ARG A 67 -18.46 4.24 4.33
N ALA A 68 -17.96 3.31 5.16
CA ALA A 68 -18.48 3.09 6.50
C ALA A 68 -18.25 4.33 7.38
N CYS A 69 -17.04 4.86 7.42
CA CYS A 69 -16.72 6.03 8.23
C CYS A 69 -17.39 7.32 7.71
N ALA A 70 -17.58 7.47 6.40
CA ALA A 70 -18.27 8.63 5.85
C ALA A 70 -19.74 8.70 6.28
N LYS A 71 -20.41 7.55 6.47
CA LYS A 71 -21.81 7.49 6.95
C LYS A 71 -21.97 7.96 8.38
N VAL A 72 -20.97 7.73 9.23
CA VAL A 72 -21.02 7.99 10.67
C VAL A 72 -20.10 9.14 11.09
N ARG A 73 -19.58 9.91 10.14
CA ARG A 73 -18.55 10.94 10.35
C ARG A 73 -18.94 12.05 11.34
N ASP A 74 -20.24 12.28 11.50
CA ASP A 74 -20.77 13.35 12.36
C ASP A 74 -20.99 12.87 13.80
N ASN A 75 -20.97 11.56 14.05
CA ASN A 75 -21.07 10.95 15.38
C ASN A 75 -19.74 10.33 15.79
N ARG A 76 -19.00 10.98 16.71
CA ARG A 76 -17.68 10.56 17.14
C ARG A 76 -17.66 9.16 17.76
N ASN A 77 -18.69 8.80 18.52
CA ASN A 77 -18.76 7.50 19.19
C ASN A 77 -18.94 6.35 18.17
N GLU A 78 -19.85 6.52 17.22
CA GLU A 78 -20.08 5.53 16.15
C GLU A 78 -18.88 5.45 15.20
N LEU A 79 -18.24 6.60 14.89
CA LEU A 79 -17.02 6.63 14.10
C LEU A 79 -15.91 5.85 14.80
N SER A 80 -15.70 6.08 16.10
CA SER A 80 -14.69 5.37 16.89
C SER A 80 -14.94 3.87 16.91
N LYS A 81 -16.20 3.45 17.13
CA LYS A 81 -16.59 2.04 17.10
C LYS A 81 -16.28 1.40 15.73
N THR A 82 -16.73 2.03 14.65
CA THR A 82 -16.49 1.55 13.28
C THR A 82 -15.00 1.43 12.97
N VAL A 83 -14.20 2.42 13.38
CA VAL A 83 -12.74 2.41 13.16
C VAL A 83 -12.08 1.27 13.94
N HIS A 84 -12.44 1.04 15.20
CA HIS A 84 -11.88 -0.06 16.00
C HIS A 84 -12.21 -1.43 15.39
N GLU A 85 -13.47 -1.65 14.98
CA GLU A 85 -13.88 -2.91 14.35
C GLU A 85 -13.07 -3.18 13.07
N LEU A 86 -12.91 -2.16 12.23
CA LEU A 86 -12.10 -2.28 11.00
C LEU A 86 -10.62 -2.51 11.26
N LEU A 87 -10.06 -1.87 12.29
CA LEU A 87 -8.66 -2.07 12.69
C LEU A 87 -8.41 -3.49 13.17
N ILE A 88 -9.31 -4.06 13.97
CA ILE A 88 -9.16 -5.43 14.47
C ILE A 88 -9.14 -6.41 13.31
N VAL A 89 -10.10 -6.29 12.38
CA VAL A 89 -10.13 -7.13 11.17
C VAL A 89 -8.84 -6.96 10.36
N ASN A 90 -8.40 -5.71 10.17
CA ASN A 90 -7.17 -5.41 9.42
C ASN A 90 -5.91 -5.99 10.08
N LEU A 91 -5.79 -5.88 11.40
CA LEU A 91 -4.68 -6.46 12.16
C LEU A 91 -4.68 -8.00 12.09
N GLY A 92 -5.86 -8.63 12.19
CA GLY A 92 -5.99 -10.08 12.01
C GLY A 92 -5.50 -10.53 10.63
N MET A 93 -5.90 -9.84 9.56
CA MET A 93 -5.44 -10.14 8.21
C MET A 93 -3.94 -9.80 8.00
N CYS A 94 -3.44 -8.78 8.69
CA CYS A 94 -2.02 -8.46 8.70
C CYS A 94 -1.20 -9.62 9.29
N VAL A 95 -1.62 -10.21 10.41
CA VAL A 95 -0.95 -11.37 11.02
C VAL A 95 -0.95 -12.56 10.06
N ILE A 96 -2.09 -12.87 9.44
CA ILE A 96 -2.18 -13.96 8.43
C ILE A 96 -1.23 -13.71 7.27
N SER A 97 -1.17 -12.46 6.77
CA SER A 97 -0.27 -12.08 5.67
C SER A 97 1.20 -12.23 6.06
N TYR A 98 1.58 -11.89 7.30
CA TYR A 98 2.93 -12.08 7.81
C TYR A 98 3.30 -13.57 7.94
N VAL A 99 2.41 -14.38 8.48
CA VAL A 99 2.62 -15.84 8.58
C VAL A 99 2.87 -16.42 7.18
N ALA A 100 2.05 -16.05 6.21
CA ALA A 100 2.22 -16.49 4.82
C ALA A 100 3.55 -15.98 4.21
N LEU A 101 3.95 -14.73 4.46
CA LEU A 101 5.22 -14.18 4.00
C LEU A 101 6.40 -14.93 4.62
N PHE A 102 6.40 -15.17 5.94
CA PHE A 102 7.47 -15.90 6.60
C PHE A 102 7.58 -17.34 6.13
N MET A 103 6.43 -18.00 5.88
CA MET A 103 6.44 -19.33 5.23
C MET A 103 7.07 -19.27 3.84
N ALA A 104 6.70 -18.27 3.02
CA ALA A 104 7.30 -18.10 1.70
C ALA A 104 8.82 -17.89 1.77
N LEU A 105 9.30 -17.03 2.69
CA LEU A 105 10.74 -16.81 2.91
C LEU A 105 11.49 -18.05 3.41
N ARG A 106 10.79 -19.01 4.06
CA ARG A 106 11.39 -20.25 4.58
C ARG A 106 11.46 -21.34 3.52
N TYR A 107 10.43 -21.46 2.69
CA TYR A 107 10.29 -22.58 1.76
C TYR A 107 10.75 -22.28 0.33
N VAL A 108 10.83 -21.01 -0.07
CA VAL A 108 11.26 -20.62 -1.41
C VAL A 108 12.75 -20.24 -1.40
N PRO A 109 13.66 -21.09 -1.95
CA PRO A 109 15.11 -20.85 -1.89
C PRO A 109 15.53 -19.52 -2.50
N ARG A 110 14.88 -19.10 -3.60
CA ARG A 110 15.17 -17.84 -4.30
C ARG A 110 14.94 -16.58 -3.42
N LEU A 111 14.03 -16.66 -2.44
CA LEU A 111 13.78 -15.56 -1.50
C LEU A 111 14.78 -15.57 -0.34
N ALA A 112 15.48 -16.68 -0.13
CA ALA A 112 16.43 -16.84 0.96
C ALA A 112 17.72 -16.03 0.76
N GLU A 113 18.08 -15.69 -0.49
CA GLU A 113 19.29 -14.94 -0.82
C GLU A 113 19.26 -13.50 -0.29
N ASP A 114 18.13 -12.81 -0.43
CA ASP A 114 17.97 -11.42 -0.06
C ASP A 114 16.99 -11.21 1.12
N LYS A 115 17.01 -12.11 2.13
CA LYS A 115 16.09 -12.07 3.29
C LYS A 115 16.00 -10.70 3.96
N SER A 116 17.13 -10.03 4.15
CA SER A 116 17.19 -8.72 4.79
C SER A 116 16.35 -7.69 4.05
N LEU A 117 16.38 -7.70 2.71
CA LEU A 117 15.57 -6.82 1.89
C LEU A 117 14.07 -7.07 2.10
N TYR A 118 13.64 -8.34 2.07
CA TYR A 118 12.22 -8.70 2.26
C TYR A 118 11.73 -8.38 3.66
N VAL A 119 12.54 -8.64 4.69
CA VAL A 119 12.20 -8.30 6.09
C VAL A 119 12.02 -6.80 6.25
N ILE A 120 12.97 -6.00 5.75
CA ILE A 120 12.84 -4.53 5.79
C ILE A 120 11.58 -4.11 5.03
N MET A 121 11.39 -4.58 3.80
CA MET A 121 10.24 -4.19 2.99
C MET A 121 8.90 -4.65 3.55
N SER A 122 8.86 -5.72 4.36
CA SER A 122 7.64 -6.20 5.01
C SER A 122 7.04 -5.19 6.00
N PHE A 123 7.83 -4.25 6.54
CA PHE A 123 7.29 -3.17 7.37
C PHE A 123 6.21 -2.34 6.68
N THR A 124 6.21 -2.30 5.34
CA THR A 124 5.13 -1.69 4.57
C THR A 124 3.77 -2.28 4.92
N ILE A 125 3.67 -3.60 5.14
CA ILE A 125 2.42 -4.30 5.44
C ILE A 125 1.83 -3.77 6.75
N VAL A 126 2.65 -3.67 7.82
CA VAL A 126 2.20 -3.14 9.13
C VAL A 126 1.86 -1.67 9.02
N LEU A 127 2.77 -0.87 8.46
CA LEU A 127 2.59 0.59 8.38
C LEU A 127 1.34 0.97 7.60
N THR A 128 1.05 0.29 6.49
CA THR A 128 -0.17 0.55 5.72
C THR A 128 -1.43 0.05 6.43
N SER A 129 -1.33 -1.06 7.18
CA SER A 129 -2.45 -1.60 7.95
C SER A 129 -2.86 -0.69 9.10
N ILE A 130 -1.90 -0.17 9.88
CA ILE A 130 -2.18 0.71 11.02
C ILE A 130 -2.36 2.18 10.60
N GLY A 131 -1.97 2.55 9.38
CA GLY A 131 -1.96 3.94 8.90
C GLY A 131 -3.33 4.57 8.69
N MET A 132 -4.41 3.80 8.67
CA MET A 132 -5.81 4.26 8.59
C MET A 132 -6.05 5.40 7.58
N GLU A 133 -5.35 5.39 6.44
CA GLU A 133 -5.50 6.48 5.44
C GLU A 133 -6.95 6.62 4.95
N TRP A 134 -7.69 5.49 4.94
CA TRP A 134 -9.11 5.46 4.59
C TRP A 134 -9.98 6.30 5.54
N LEU A 135 -9.62 6.42 6.84
CA LEU A 135 -10.30 7.29 7.79
C LEU A 135 -10.19 8.75 7.36
N TYR A 136 -8.98 9.20 7.04
CA TYR A 136 -8.74 10.59 6.62
C TYR A 136 -9.41 10.92 5.29
N LYS A 137 -9.49 9.94 4.37
CA LYS A 137 -10.25 10.07 3.12
C LYS A 137 -11.76 10.19 3.38
N ALA A 138 -12.30 9.41 4.32
CA ALA A 138 -13.70 9.48 4.74
C ALA A 138 -14.04 10.83 5.38
N LEU A 139 -13.10 11.42 6.13
CA LEU A 139 -13.22 12.73 6.75
C LEU A 139 -12.84 13.89 5.82
N GLU A 140 -12.59 13.61 4.53
CA GLU A 140 -12.23 14.62 3.52
C GLU A 140 -10.98 15.43 3.89
N GLN A 141 -10.01 14.84 4.62
CA GLN A 141 -8.80 15.51 5.08
C GLN A 141 -7.67 15.43 4.02
N TYR A 142 -7.99 15.67 2.74
CA TYR A 142 -7.03 15.53 1.63
C TYR A 142 -5.83 16.45 1.75
N THR A 143 -6.01 17.68 2.24
CA THR A 143 -4.89 18.61 2.49
C THR A 143 -3.86 17.99 3.44
N TYR A 144 -4.30 17.39 4.55
CA TYR A 144 -3.41 16.73 5.50
C TYR A 144 -2.67 15.54 4.87
N ILE A 145 -3.41 14.66 4.18
CA ILE A 145 -2.83 13.48 3.51
C ILE A 145 -1.76 13.92 2.50
N THR A 146 -2.09 14.92 1.66
CA THR A 146 -1.21 15.38 0.57
C THR A 146 0.05 16.04 1.11
N CYS A 147 -0.08 17.04 1.98
CA CYS A 147 1.08 17.74 2.54
C CYS A 147 2.03 16.77 3.22
N ARG A 148 1.52 15.90 4.07
CA ARG A 148 2.29 14.89 4.74
C ARG A 148 3.01 13.97 3.75
N SER A 149 2.27 13.38 2.79
CA SER A 149 2.84 12.44 1.81
C SER A 149 3.93 13.09 0.96
N VAL A 150 3.71 14.32 0.51
CA VAL A 150 4.71 15.06 -0.29
C VAL A 150 5.96 15.35 0.53
N ILE A 151 5.83 15.75 1.79
CA ILE A 151 6.98 16.01 2.67
C ILE A 151 7.82 14.74 2.85
N PHE A 152 7.20 13.59 3.15
CA PHE A 152 7.94 12.34 3.33
C PHE A 152 8.63 11.88 2.04
N LYS A 153 7.98 12.06 0.89
CA LYS A 153 8.59 11.77 -0.42
C LYS A 153 9.80 12.68 -0.69
N PHE A 154 9.69 13.95 -0.33
CA PHE A 154 10.79 14.90 -0.51
C PHE A 154 11.99 14.56 0.40
N ILE A 155 11.73 14.21 1.67
CA ILE A 155 12.78 13.73 2.59
C ILE A 155 13.42 12.45 2.04
N ALA A 156 12.61 11.50 1.55
CA ALA A 156 13.11 10.27 0.94
C ALA A 156 13.96 10.53 -0.31
N LEU A 157 13.61 11.54 -1.12
CA LEU A 157 14.41 11.96 -2.28
C LEU A 157 15.79 12.45 -1.85
N ILE A 158 15.84 13.31 -0.84
CA ILE A 158 17.11 13.80 -0.29
C ILE A 158 17.93 12.63 0.30
N ALA A 159 17.29 11.78 1.11
CA ALA A 159 17.95 10.61 1.71
C ALA A 159 18.53 9.67 0.63
N MET A 160 17.82 9.48 -0.48
CA MET A 160 18.30 8.66 -1.59
C MET A 160 19.60 9.23 -2.18
N PHE A 161 19.68 10.55 -2.44
CA PHE A 161 20.89 11.16 -2.97
C PHE A 161 22.07 11.15 -1.98
N LEU A 162 21.78 11.12 -0.66
CA LEU A 162 22.80 11.12 0.38
C LEU A 162 23.28 9.73 0.79
N LEU A 163 22.48 8.68 0.59
CA LEU A 163 22.76 7.36 1.13
C LEU A 163 22.97 6.25 0.08
N VAL A 164 22.58 6.49 -1.17
CA VAL A 164 22.67 5.49 -2.23
C VAL A 164 23.80 5.88 -3.20
N HIS A 165 24.97 5.24 -3.06
CA HIS A 165 26.16 5.53 -3.86
C HIS A 165 26.78 4.28 -4.48
N GLU A 166 26.54 3.10 -3.89
CA GLU A 166 27.15 1.86 -4.31
C GLU A 166 26.10 0.83 -4.77
N LYS A 167 26.54 -0.20 -5.50
CA LYS A 167 25.66 -1.30 -5.94
C LYS A 167 25.08 -2.10 -4.78
N SER A 168 25.81 -2.18 -3.66
CA SER A 168 25.39 -2.85 -2.41
C SER A 168 24.26 -2.15 -1.69
N ASP A 169 23.98 -0.88 -2.00
CA ASP A 169 23.01 -0.04 -1.29
C ASP A 169 21.54 -0.32 -1.69
N TYR A 170 21.28 -1.41 -2.43
CA TYR A 170 19.91 -1.77 -2.83
C TYR A 170 19.00 -2.01 -1.62
N ILE A 171 19.54 -2.47 -0.47
CA ILE A 171 18.78 -2.64 0.78
C ILE A 171 18.40 -1.26 1.35
N ILE A 172 19.34 -0.31 1.36
CA ILE A 172 19.10 1.08 1.80
C ILE A 172 18.04 1.73 0.92
N TYR A 173 18.14 1.56 -0.39
CA TYR A 173 17.14 2.05 -1.34
C TYR A 173 15.76 1.42 -1.09
N GLY A 174 15.70 0.11 -0.81
CA GLY A 174 14.48 -0.56 -0.39
C GLY A 174 13.86 0.09 0.86
N GLY A 175 14.66 0.39 1.88
CA GLY A 175 14.24 1.11 3.09
C GLY A 175 13.72 2.52 2.80
N ILE A 176 14.38 3.28 1.93
CA ILE A 176 13.97 4.62 1.52
C ILE A 176 12.62 4.59 0.79
N THR A 177 12.38 3.59 -0.06
CA THR A 177 11.09 3.45 -0.75
C THR A 177 9.94 3.21 0.21
N ILE A 178 10.17 2.42 1.28
CA ILE A 178 9.18 2.22 2.36
C ILE A 178 8.94 3.53 3.11
N PHE A 179 10.01 4.23 3.46
CA PHE A 179 9.91 5.52 4.15
C PHE A 179 9.08 6.51 3.33
N ALA A 180 9.33 6.61 2.02
CA ALA A 180 8.59 7.48 1.12
C ALA A 180 7.09 7.14 1.05
N SER A 181 6.75 5.85 1.06
CA SER A 181 5.38 5.37 0.85
C SER A 181 4.58 5.19 2.12
N SER A 182 5.21 4.75 3.20
CA SER A 182 4.49 4.19 4.36
C SER A 182 4.83 4.85 5.70
N ALA A 183 6.00 5.50 5.86
CA ALA A 183 6.38 6.10 7.15
C ALA A 183 5.40 7.19 7.60
N SER A 184 4.79 7.88 6.66
CA SER A 184 3.72 8.85 6.94
C SER A 184 2.51 8.23 7.66
N SER A 185 2.33 6.91 7.60
CA SER A 185 1.24 6.18 8.28
C SER A 185 1.34 6.28 9.80
N VAL A 186 2.55 6.38 10.35
CA VAL A 186 2.77 6.58 11.79
C VAL A 186 2.14 7.91 12.25
N LEU A 187 2.31 8.98 11.47
CA LEU A 187 1.68 10.26 11.77
C LEU A 187 0.15 10.18 11.71
N ASN A 188 -0.41 9.33 10.84
CA ASN A 188 -1.84 9.09 10.84
C ASN A 188 -2.31 8.50 12.16
N LEU A 189 -1.64 7.47 12.64
CA LEU A 189 -1.99 6.82 13.90
C LEU A 189 -1.95 7.84 15.06
N ILE A 190 -0.88 8.62 15.15
CA ILE A 190 -0.73 9.66 16.18
C ILE A 190 -1.84 10.70 16.06
N ASN A 191 -2.16 11.17 14.85
CA ASN A 191 -3.17 12.21 14.65
C ASN A 191 -4.61 11.70 14.76
N ALA A 192 -4.84 10.39 14.73
CA ALA A 192 -6.17 9.77 14.77
C ALA A 192 -6.94 10.12 16.05
N HIS A 193 -6.25 10.33 17.20
CA HIS A 193 -6.87 10.70 18.48
C HIS A 193 -7.71 12.00 18.41
N LYS A 194 -7.47 12.85 17.42
CA LYS A 194 -8.29 14.05 17.21
C LYS A 194 -9.71 13.73 16.73
N TYR A 195 -9.89 12.63 16.06
CA TYR A 195 -11.13 12.24 15.38
C TYR A 195 -11.86 11.10 16.05
N ILE A 196 -11.11 10.20 16.68
CA ILE A 196 -11.63 8.98 17.32
C ILE A 196 -11.14 8.91 18.77
N ASP A 197 -11.96 8.28 19.61
CA ASP A 197 -11.57 7.97 20.97
C ASP A 197 -10.86 6.60 20.98
N LEU A 198 -9.64 6.56 21.52
CA LEU A 198 -8.82 5.34 21.59
C LEU A 198 -9.19 4.44 22.78
N LYS A 199 -10.19 4.84 23.61
CA LYS A 199 -10.64 3.99 24.71
C LYS A 199 -11.31 2.73 24.16
N PRO A 200 -11.09 1.56 24.80
CA PRO A 200 -11.76 0.34 24.39
C PRO A 200 -13.28 0.52 24.55
N ILE A 201 -13.98 0.60 23.43
CA ILE A 201 -15.44 0.56 23.37
C ILE A 201 -15.81 -0.92 23.30
N GLU A 202 -16.95 -1.32 23.88
CA GLU A 202 -17.48 -2.68 23.74
C GLU A 202 -17.52 -3.07 22.25
N ILE A 203 -16.59 -3.96 21.88
CA ILE A 203 -16.40 -4.37 20.50
C ILE A 203 -17.37 -5.52 20.22
N THR A 204 -18.49 -5.19 19.62
CA THR A 204 -19.36 -6.21 19.04
C THR A 204 -19.09 -6.20 17.54
N ILE A 205 -18.28 -7.16 17.07
CA ILE A 205 -18.06 -7.33 15.63
C ILE A 205 -19.41 -7.60 14.99
N SER A 206 -19.98 -6.61 14.33
CA SER A 206 -21.26 -6.75 13.68
C SER A 206 -21.15 -7.72 12.48
N ASN A 207 -21.98 -8.75 12.45
CA ASN A 207 -22.07 -9.67 11.31
C ASN A 207 -22.30 -8.95 9.98
N SER A 208 -22.90 -7.74 10.02
CA SER A 208 -23.08 -6.90 8.83
C SER A 208 -21.76 -6.40 8.26
N ILE A 209 -20.78 -6.07 9.11
CA ILE A 209 -19.45 -5.63 8.69
C ILE A 209 -18.68 -6.80 8.08
N LEU A 210 -18.78 -7.98 8.69
CA LEU A 210 -18.12 -9.18 8.17
C LEU A 210 -18.68 -9.58 6.79
N ASN A 211 -20.00 -9.57 6.62
CA ASN A 211 -20.64 -9.88 5.35
C ASN A 211 -20.33 -8.86 4.26
N GLN A 212 -20.40 -7.56 4.55
CA GLN A 212 -20.05 -6.52 3.57
C GLN A 212 -18.56 -6.51 3.23
N TYR A 213 -17.71 -6.88 4.20
CA TYR A 213 -16.30 -7.10 3.99
C TYR A 213 -16.05 -8.25 3.00
N VAL A 214 -16.69 -9.39 3.17
CA VAL A 214 -16.62 -10.55 2.25
C VAL A 214 -17.12 -10.16 0.85
N TYR A 215 -18.19 -9.38 0.73
CA TYR A 215 -18.68 -8.87 -0.56
C TYR A 215 -17.68 -7.93 -1.24
N SER A 216 -17.06 -7.00 -0.51
CA SER A 216 -16.08 -6.08 -1.07
C SER A 216 -14.80 -6.78 -1.52
N LEU A 217 -14.45 -7.86 -0.83
CA LEU A 217 -13.35 -8.77 -1.14
C LEU A 217 -13.59 -9.50 -2.47
N ARG A 218 -14.78 -10.07 -2.65
CA ARG A 218 -15.16 -10.78 -3.89
C ARG A 218 -15.04 -9.88 -5.12
N TRP A 219 -15.48 -8.62 -5.05
CA TRP A 219 -15.36 -7.64 -6.13
C TRP A 219 -13.90 -7.25 -6.45
N ARG A 220 -13.06 -7.05 -5.44
CA ARG A 220 -11.66 -6.65 -5.66
C ARG A 220 -10.79 -7.77 -6.19
N VAL A 221 -11.03 -8.98 -5.72
CA VAL A 221 -10.35 -10.16 -6.24
C VAL A 221 -10.69 -10.28 -7.73
N GLN A 222 -11.97 -10.21 -8.11
CA GLN A 222 -12.36 -10.25 -9.53
C GLN A 222 -11.73 -9.13 -10.36
N LEU A 223 -11.78 -7.87 -9.92
CA LEU A 223 -11.28 -6.74 -10.70
C LEU A 223 -9.74 -6.72 -10.86
N ARG A 224 -8.97 -7.32 -9.94
CA ARG A 224 -7.50 -7.37 -10.06
C ARG A 224 -6.99 -8.62 -10.78
N PHE A 225 -7.73 -9.70 -10.76
CA PHE A 225 -7.36 -10.89 -11.53
C PHE A 225 -7.70 -10.74 -13.02
N ILE A 226 -8.72 -9.97 -13.39
CA ILE A 226 -9.08 -9.71 -14.79
C ILE A 226 -7.90 -9.16 -15.63
N PRO A 227 -7.16 -8.11 -15.23
CA PRO A 227 -6.02 -7.63 -16.00
C PRO A 227 -4.87 -8.65 -16.09
N ILE A 228 -4.65 -9.43 -15.03
CA ILE A 228 -3.62 -10.48 -15.03
C ILE A 228 -4.00 -11.61 -15.99
N TRP A 229 -5.27 -12.02 -16.00
CA TRP A 229 -5.78 -12.99 -16.98
C TRP A 229 -5.69 -12.49 -18.41
N ILE A 230 -6.03 -11.24 -18.65
CA ILE A 230 -5.93 -10.61 -19.98
C ILE A 230 -4.45 -10.55 -20.41
N MET A 231 -3.53 -10.16 -19.52
CA MET A 231 -2.09 -10.15 -19.82
C MET A 231 -1.54 -11.55 -20.09
N LEU A 232 -1.94 -12.56 -19.30
CA LEU A 232 -1.56 -13.95 -19.54
C LEU A 232 -2.12 -14.49 -20.86
N CYS A 233 -3.37 -14.20 -21.17
CA CYS A 233 -3.97 -14.59 -22.45
C CYS A 233 -3.28 -13.89 -23.63
N LEU A 234 -2.94 -12.61 -23.52
CA LEU A 234 -2.20 -11.87 -24.54
C LEU A 234 -0.77 -12.40 -24.71
N ALA A 235 -0.07 -12.73 -23.62
CA ALA A 235 1.28 -13.28 -23.65
C ALA A 235 1.28 -14.69 -24.30
N LEU A 236 0.33 -15.54 -23.94
CA LEU A 236 0.14 -16.85 -24.55
C LEU A 236 -0.23 -16.72 -26.05
N TRP A 237 -1.11 -15.80 -26.39
CA TRP A 237 -1.47 -15.56 -27.79
C TRP A 237 -0.30 -15.05 -28.62
N LEU A 238 0.50 -14.13 -28.11
CA LEU A 238 1.73 -13.64 -28.73
C LEU A 238 2.77 -14.76 -28.89
N GLN A 239 2.89 -15.63 -27.90
CA GLN A 239 3.82 -16.77 -27.96
C GLN A 239 3.39 -17.79 -29.01
N ILE A 240 2.11 -18.10 -29.11
CA ILE A 240 1.53 -18.96 -30.14
C ILE A 240 1.71 -18.32 -31.53
N TRP A 241 1.43 -17.03 -31.66
CA TRP A 241 1.59 -16.28 -32.91
C TRP A 241 3.05 -16.24 -33.39
N MET A 242 4.01 -16.04 -32.48
CA MET A 242 5.45 -16.12 -32.81
C MET A 242 5.90 -17.52 -33.23
N LEU A 243 5.37 -18.57 -32.61
CA LEU A 243 5.65 -19.96 -33.00
C LEU A 243 5.09 -20.27 -34.39
N ASP A 244 3.92 -19.73 -34.73
CA ASP A 244 3.30 -19.93 -36.06
C ASP A 244 4.12 -19.26 -37.18
N ILE A 245 4.69 -18.08 -36.92
CA ILE A 245 5.59 -17.40 -37.86
C ILE A 245 6.91 -18.15 -38.04
N THR A 246 7.46 -18.72 -36.97
CA THR A 246 8.72 -19.48 -37.05
C THR A 246 8.57 -20.86 -37.69
N MET A 247 7.36 -21.39 -37.77
CA MET A 247 7.05 -22.63 -38.48
C MET A 247 6.72 -22.44 -39.95
N GLN A 248 6.50 -21.20 -40.41
CA GLN A 248 6.25 -20.86 -41.83
C GLN A 248 7.51 -20.41 -42.59
N GLN A 249 8.66 -20.34 -41.93
CA GLN A 249 9.99 -20.13 -42.53
C GLN A 249 10.79 -21.45 -42.59
#